data_8ac8b4d9341eae82926830325a3977d9
#
_entry.id   8ac8b4d9341eae82926830325a3977d9
#
_cell.length_a   1.000
_cell.length_b   1.000
_cell.length_c   1.000
_cell.angle_alpha   90.00
_cell.angle_beta   90.00
_cell.angle_gamma   90.00
#
_symmetry.space_group_name_H-M   'P 1'
#
loop_
_entity.id
_entity.type
_entity.pdbx_description
1 polymer ?
#
loop_
_entity_poly.entity_id
_entity_poly.type
_entity_poly.pdbx_seq_one_letter_code
_entity_poly.pdbx_strand_id
1 'polypeptide(L)'
;NAEVSGGAIFDWGINVLDQILNIIPDDVAHVSGQNHKRVWTHATNADHAHVTVTFTTGKQATFVHSDLAAARKPKFYILGTEGAIIGDWDPAGEPAVADLPAILTVHHKDGTSRVAPLQPLAPHEFHRSIVEYINNGIPMEVNALQSRNVVAIMQAAEQSALQNAIPVVPILRRS
;
A
#
# COMPACT_ATOMS: atom_id res chain seq x y z
N ASN A 1 -3.14 -10.05 18.61
CA ASN A 1 -4.54 -10.44 18.69
C ASN A 1 -5.33 -9.72 17.61
N ALA A 2 -5.94 -10.47 16.69
CA ALA A 2 -6.67 -9.92 15.52
C ALA A 2 -7.82 -8.97 15.92
N GLU A 3 -8.52 -9.24 17.01
CA GLU A 3 -9.59 -8.37 17.54
C GLU A 3 -9.10 -7.00 17.98
N VAL A 4 -7.82 -6.87 18.30
CA VAL A 4 -7.21 -5.62 18.78
C VAL A 4 -6.47 -4.89 17.66
N SER A 5 -5.69 -5.61 16.84
CA SER A 5 -4.83 -5.03 15.82
C SER A 5 -5.38 -5.11 14.38
N GLY A 6 -6.45 -5.88 14.17
CA GLY A 6 -7.01 -6.12 12.84
C GLY A 6 -6.19 -7.06 11.94
N GLY A 7 -4.99 -7.49 12.37
CA GLY A 7 -4.13 -8.37 11.58
C GLY A 7 -3.34 -7.69 10.47
N ALA A 8 -2.70 -8.48 9.63
CA ALA A 8 -1.73 -8.05 8.62
C ALA A 8 -2.28 -7.04 7.59
N ILE A 9 -3.55 -7.18 7.18
CA ILE A 9 -4.18 -6.24 6.23
C ILE A 9 -4.25 -4.83 6.84
N PHE A 10 -4.57 -4.71 8.13
CA PHE A 10 -4.75 -3.41 8.78
C PHE A 10 -3.43 -2.80 9.25
N ASP A 11 -2.44 -3.60 9.60
CA ASP A 11 -1.16 -3.12 10.10
C ASP A 11 -0.36 -2.40 9.00
N TRP A 12 -0.05 -3.09 7.91
CA TRP A 12 0.69 -2.52 6.79
C TRP A 12 -0.18 -1.99 5.65
N GLY A 13 -1.41 -2.50 5.53
CA GLY A 13 -2.33 -2.17 4.45
C GLY A 13 -2.65 -0.69 4.36
N ILE A 14 -2.74 0.02 5.49
CA ILE A 14 -3.04 1.46 5.50
C ILE A 14 -2.00 2.25 4.71
N ASN A 15 -0.71 1.98 4.93
CA ASN A 15 0.38 2.70 4.26
C ASN A 15 0.45 2.36 2.77
N VAL A 16 0.33 1.07 2.43
CA VAL A 16 0.46 0.61 1.04
C VAL A 16 -0.74 1.01 0.20
N LEU A 17 -1.96 0.91 0.74
CA LEU A 17 -3.18 1.30 0.02
C LEU A 17 -3.26 2.80 -0.21
N ASP A 18 -2.82 3.62 0.76
CA ASP A 18 -2.73 5.06 0.57
C ASP A 18 -1.80 5.41 -0.60
N GLN A 19 -0.62 4.79 -0.66
CA GLN A 19 0.31 4.95 -1.78
C GLN A 19 -0.30 4.48 -3.12
N ILE A 20 -1.00 3.34 -3.13
CA ILE A 20 -1.66 2.83 -4.34
C ILE A 20 -2.71 3.82 -4.84
N LEU A 21 -3.54 4.39 -3.97
CA LEU A 21 -4.57 5.35 -4.35
C LEU A 21 -3.98 6.68 -4.85
N ASN A 22 -2.81 7.07 -4.36
CA ASN A 22 -2.09 8.24 -4.87
C ASN A 22 -1.46 7.98 -6.24
N ILE A 23 -1.00 6.75 -6.52
CA ILE A 23 -0.43 6.36 -7.82
C ILE A 23 -1.52 6.14 -8.88
N ILE A 24 -2.67 5.57 -8.47
CA ILE A 24 -3.80 5.26 -9.34
C ILE A 24 -5.04 6.01 -8.82
N PRO A 25 -5.26 7.26 -9.28
CA PRO A 25 -6.35 8.10 -8.79
C PRO A 25 -7.72 7.76 -9.43
N ASP A 26 -7.95 6.48 -9.72
CA ASP A 26 -9.19 6.00 -10.30
C ASP A 26 -10.14 5.48 -9.20
N ASP A 27 -11.44 5.43 -9.48
CA ASP A 27 -12.43 4.82 -8.59
C ASP A 27 -12.16 3.31 -8.44
N VAL A 28 -12.24 2.80 -7.22
CA VAL A 28 -12.12 1.37 -6.93
C VAL A 28 -13.43 0.67 -7.28
N ALA A 29 -13.35 -0.36 -8.12
CA ALA A 29 -14.48 -1.19 -8.51
C ALA A 29 -14.76 -2.28 -7.46
N HIS A 30 -13.74 -3.05 -7.10
CA HIS A 30 -13.83 -4.11 -6.10
C HIS A 30 -12.46 -4.48 -5.54
N VAL A 31 -12.48 -5.20 -4.44
CA VAL A 31 -11.28 -5.66 -3.72
C VAL A 31 -11.40 -7.16 -3.47
N SER A 32 -10.32 -7.89 -3.71
CA SER A 32 -10.19 -9.30 -3.31
C SER A 32 -9.06 -9.44 -2.29
N GLY A 33 -9.35 -10.14 -1.20
CA GLY A 33 -8.40 -10.36 -0.11
C GLY A 33 -8.23 -11.85 0.20
N GLN A 34 -7.04 -12.22 0.64
CA GLN A 34 -6.71 -13.53 1.17
C GLN A 34 -5.88 -13.37 2.43
N ASN A 35 -6.29 -14.03 3.50
CA ASN A 35 -5.56 -14.11 4.75
C ASN A 35 -5.19 -15.56 5.03
N HIS A 36 -3.93 -15.80 5.35
CA HIS A 36 -3.45 -17.13 5.70
C HIS A 36 -2.74 -17.10 7.05
N LYS A 37 -2.96 -18.15 7.82
CA LYS A 37 -2.24 -18.45 9.04
C LYS A 37 -1.44 -19.71 8.83
N ARG A 38 -0.13 -19.59 8.68
CA ARG A 38 0.77 -20.67 8.30
C ARG A 38 1.65 -21.14 9.45
N VAL A 39 2.19 -20.23 10.22
CA VAL A 39 3.24 -20.49 11.21
C VAL A 39 2.89 -19.95 12.60
N TRP A 40 2.28 -18.80 12.71
CA TRP A 40 1.97 -18.18 14.01
C TRP A 40 0.77 -18.82 14.72
N THR A 41 0.94 -20.07 15.15
CA THR A 41 -0.14 -20.83 15.81
C THR A 41 -0.55 -20.25 17.17
N HIS A 42 0.34 -19.48 17.81
CA HIS A 42 0.14 -18.86 19.12
C HIS A 42 -0.61 -17.51 19.09
N ALA A 43 -0.76 -16.91 17.91
CA ALA A 43 -1.47 -15.65 17.71
C ALA A 43 -2.77 -15.86 16.95
N THR A 44 -3.73 -14.96 17.05
CA THR A 44 -4.98 -15.03 16.25
C THR A 44 -4.84 -14.34 14.92
N ASN A 45 -3.81 -13.48 14.74
CA ASN A 45 -3.54 -12.76 13.49
C ASN A 45 -3.13 -13.72 12.36
N ALA A 46 -3.49 -13.35 11.14
CA ALA A 46 -2.86 -13.92 9.94
C ALA A 46 -1.39 -13.48 9.89
N ASP A 47 -0.53 -14.35 9.37
CA ASP A 47 0.90 -14.11 9.16
C ASP A 47 1.26 -13.88 7.69
N HIS A 48 0.24 -13.97 6.81
CA HIS A 48 0.36 -13.67 5.40
C HIS A 48 -0.97 -13.10 4.89
N ALA A 49 -0.90 -11.98 4.18
CA ALA A 49 -2.04 -11.34 3.54
C ALA A 49 -1.71 -11.00 2.08
N HIS A 50 -2.68 -11.21 1.20
CA HIS A 50 -2.61 -10.85 -0.21
C HIS A 50 -3.89 -10.11 -0.59
N VAL A 51 -3.76 -8.90 -1.11
CA VAL A 51 -4.91 -8.06 -1.48
C VAL A 51 -4.73 -7.55 -2.90
N THR A 52 -5.78 -7.67 -3.69
CA THR A 52 -5.86 -7.09 -5.04
C THR A 52 -6.98 -6.08 -5.09
N VAL A 53 -6.66 -4.86 -5.50
CA VAL A 53 -7.60 -3.77 -5.77
C VAL A 53 -7.78 -3.67 -7.28
N THR A 54 -9.01 -3.74 -7.74
CA THR A 54 -9.37 -3.53 -9.15
C THR A 54 -10.11 -2.20 -9.28
N PHE A 55 -9.64 -1.38 -10.21
CA PHE A 55 -10.19 -0.06 -10.49
C PHE A 55 -11.22 -0.11 -11.62
N THR A 56 -12.12 0.86 -11.67
CA THR A 56 -13.18 0.96 -12.70
C THR A 56 -12.64 1.08 -14.13
N THR A 57 -11.40 1.54 -14.28
CA THR A 57 -10.68 1.63 -15.56
C THR A 57 -10.03 0.32 -15.99
N GLY A 58 -10.14 -0.74 -15.18
CA GLY A 58 -9.50 -2.05 -15.42
C GLY A 58 -8.06 -2.14 -14.91
N LYS A 59 -7.48 -1.06 -14.39
CA LYS A 59 -6.17 -1.12 -13.72
C LYS A 59 -6.28 -1.99 -12.47
N GLN A 60 -5.16 -2.58 -12.07
CA GLN A 60 -5.08 -3.40 -10.88
C GLN A 60 -3.85 -3.04 -10.06
N ALA A 61 -3.99 -3.11 -8.75
CA ALA A 61 -2.88 -3.04 -7.82
C ALA A 61 -2.97 -4.19 -6.82
N THR A 62 -1.82 -4.73 -6.45
CA THR A 62 -1.73 -5.84 -5.51
C THR A 62 -0.70 -5.50 -4.44
N PHE A 63 -1.02 -5.76 -3.18
CA PHE A 63 0.00 -5.79 -2.15
C PHE A 63 0.02 -7.15 -1.43
N VAL A 64 1.20 -7.51 -0.96
CA VAL A 64 1.43 -8.71 -0.16
C VAL A 64 2.18 -8.30 1.10
N HIS A 65 1.63 -8.65 2.25
CA HIS A 65 2.33 -8.61 3.52
C HIS A 65 2.58 -10.03 4.00
N SER A 66 3.81 -10.34 4.38
CA SER A 66 4.17 -11.69 4.83
C SER A 66 5.29 -11.64 5.86
N ASP A 67 4.97 -12.03 7.08
CA ASP A 67 5.95 -12.20 8.17
C ASP A 67 6.80 -13.47 8.00
N LEU A 68 6.50 -14.26 6.97
CA LEU A 68 7.16 -15.54 6.66
C LEU A 68 8.20 -15.42 5.54
N ALA A 69 8.34 -14.25 4.92
CA ALA A 69 9.17 -14.09 3.74
C ALA A 69 10.67 -14.15 4.10
N ALA A 70 11.33 -15.23 3.71
CA ALA A 70 12.77 -15.39 3.84
C ALA A 70 13.57 -14.51 2.87
N ALA A 71 12.93 -13.99 1.81
CA ALA A 71 13.51 -13.08 0.84
C ALA A 71 12.54 -11.93 0.56
N ARG A 72 13.08 -10.72 0.39
CA ARG A 72 12.28 -9.53 0.07
C ARG A 72 11.94 -9.52 -1.43
N LYS A 73 10.69 -9.17 -1.75
CA LYS A 73 10.31 -8.74 -3.10
C LYS A 73 10.73 -7.27 -3.29
N PRO A 74 10.82 -6.77 -4.53
CA PRO A 74 10.90 -5.34 -4.76
C PRO A 74 9.81 -4.60 -3.96
N LYS A 75 10.16 -3.44 -3.42
CA LYS A 75 9.21 -2.59 -2.66
C LYS A 75 8.07 -2.11 -3.55
N PHE A 76 8.41 -1.79 -4.82
CA PHE A 76 7.46 -1.40 -5.86
C PHE A 76 7.77 -2.12 -7.16
N TYR A 77 6.74 -2.59 -7.83
CA TYR A 77 6.80 -3.11 -9.19
C TYR A 77 5.59 -2.58 -9.96
N ILE A 78 5.81 -1.57 -10.76
CA ILE A 78 4.76 -0.85 -11.48
C ILE A 78 4.94 -1.08 -12.97
N LEU A 79 3.92 -1.61 -13.63
CA LEU A 79 3.87 -1.77 -15.07
C LEU A 79 2.97 -0.70 -15.69
N GLY A 80 3.52 0.02 -16.63
CA GLY A 80 2.79 0.99 -17.45
C GLY A 80 2.85 0.62 -18.93
N THR A 81 2.07 1.31 -19.73
CA THR A 81 2.02 1.09 -21.18
C THR A 81 3.32 1.48 -21.90
N GLU A 82 4.12 2.36 -21.32
CA GLU A 82 5.37 2.88 -21.91
C GLU A 82 6.64 2.36 -21.24
N GLY A 83 6.50 1.51 -20.21
CA GLY A 83 7.64 0.93 -19.50
C GLY A 83 7.27 0.41 -18.12
N ALA A 84 8.27 0.26 -17.26
CA ALA A 84 8.09 -0.20 -15.88
C ALA A 84 8.91 0.63 -14.90
N ILE A 85 8.45 0.65 -13.64
CA ILE A 85 9.24 1.18 -12.52
C ILE A 85 9.45 0.04 -11.52
N ILE A 86 10.70 -0.20 -11.17
CA ILE A 86 11.07 -1.13 -10.11
C ILE A 86 11.68 -0.30 -8.97
N GLY A 87 11.08 -0.40 -7.79
CA GLY A 87 11.62 0.16 -6.55
C GLY A 87 12.24 -0.96 -5.73
N ASP A 88 13.55 -1.09 -5.78
CA ASP A 88 14.26 -2.11 -5.01
C ASP A 88 14.75 -1.56 -3.68
N TRP A 89 15.02 -2.45 -2.72
CA TRP A 89 15.57 -2.07 -1.43
C TRP A 89 17.00 -1.60 -1.59
N ASP A 90 17.35 -0.46 -0.96
CA ASP A 90 18.73 0.00 -0.94
C ASP A 90 19.60 -1.01 -0.14
N PRO A 91 20.57 -1.67 -0.77
CA PRO A 91 21.42 -2.64 -0.08
C PRO A 91 22.36 -1.99 0.96
N ALA A 92 22.58 -0.67 0.88
CA ALA A 92 23.35 0.09 1.85
C ALA A 92 22.55 0.48 3.10
N GLY A 93 21.20 0.29 3.04
CA GLY A 93 20.33 0.59 4.15
C GLY A 93 20.37 -0.47 5.25
N GLU A 94 20.14 -0.06 6.50
CA GLU A 94 20.03 -1.01 7.60
C GLU A 94 18.82 -1.93 7.44
N PRO A 95 18.97 -3.26 7.61
CA PRO A 95 17.89 -4.23 7.38
C PRO A 95 16.65 -4.02 8.26
N ALA A 96 16.80 -3.33 9.39
CA ALA A 96 15.75 -3.13 10.37
C ALA A 96 14.81 -1.95 10.07
N VAL A 97 15.16 -1.07 9.13
CA VAL A 97 14.35 0.13 8.84
C VAL A 97 13.49 -0.14 7.61
N ALA A 98 12.21 -0.46 7.86
CA ALA A 98 11.22 -0.72 6.81
C ALA A 98 10.98 0.51 5.90
N ASP A 99 11.35 1.70 6.36
CA ASP A 99 11.12 2.99 5.72
C ASP A 99 12.28 3.49 4.85
N LEU A 100 13.28 2.65 4.62
CA LEU A 100 14.39 3.04 3.75
C LEU A 100 13.88 3.33 2.34
N PRO A 101 14.35 4.42 1.72
CA PRO A 101 14.01 4.73 0.35
C PRO A 101 14.43 3.58 -0.58
N ALA A 102 13.55 3.23 -1.50
CA ALA A 102 13.89 2.29 -2.55
C ALA A 102 14.80 2.95 -3.59
N ILE A 103 15.67 2.17 -4.23
CA ILE A 103 16.30 2.62 -5.48
C ILE A 103 15.26 2.44 -6.58
N LEU A 104 14.78 3.54 -7.14
CA LEU A 104 13.79 3.52 -8.22
C LEU A 104 14.47 3.46 -9.58
N THR A 105 14.26 2.38 -10.31
CA THR A 105 14.74 2.22 -11.69
C THR A 105 13.57 2.29 -12.66
N VAL A 106 13.63 3.22 -13.60
CA VAL A 106 12.68 3.34 -14.72
C VAL A 106 13.22 2.56 -15.90
N HIS A 107 12.43 1.61 -16.39
CA HIS A 107 12.73 0.82 -17.58
C HIS A 107 11.83 1.28 -18.73
N HIS A 108 12.42 1.61 -19.87
CA HIS A 108 11.71 2.04 -21.08
C HIS A 108 11.51 0.87 -22.07
N LYS A 109 10.54 0.98 -22.95
CA LYS A 109 10.23 -0.03 -23.99
C LYS A 109 11.39 -0.28 -24.95
N ASP A 110 12.25 0.69 -25.16
CA ASP A 110 13.44 0.58 -26.04
C ASP A 110 14.58 -0.22 -25.39
N GLY A 111 14.37 -0.74 -24.19
CA GLY A 111 15.35 -1.51 -23.44
C GLY A 111 16.32 -0.65 -22.60
N THR A 112 16.22 0.67 -22.66
CA THR A 112 17.03 1.54 -21.82
C THR A 112 16.48 1.60 -20.40
N SER A 113 17.35 1.91 -19.41
CA SER A 113 16.93 2.12 -18.04
C SER A 113 17.71 3.25 -17.39
N ARG A 114 17.09 3.89 -16.39
CA ARG A 114 17.73 4.93 -15.59
C ARG A 114 17.26 4.86 -14.15
N VAL A 115 18.15 5.21 -13.22
CA VAL A 115 17.78 5.43 -11.82
C VAL A 115 17.08 6.80 -11.70
N ALA A 116 15.91 6.81 -11.08
CA ALA A 116 15.19 8.06 -10.80
C ALA A 116 15.78 8.73 -9.54
N PRO A 117 16.05 10.04 -9.57
CA PRO A 117 16.44 10.75 -8.37
C PRO A 117 15.28 10.78 -7.37
N LEU A 118 15.56 10.46 -6.11
CA LEU A 118 14.58 10.61 -5.03
C LEU A 118 14.71 12.00 -4.41
N GLN A 119 13.57 12.58 -4.04
CA GLN A 119 13.56 13.81 -3.24
C GLN A 119 14.02 13.50 -1.82
N PRO A 120 14.84 14.35 -1.20
CA PRO A 120 15.18 14.20 0.21
C PRO A 120 13.90 14.24 1.06
N LEU A 121 13.81 13.35 2.04
CA LEU A 121 12.73 13.42 3.04
C LEU A 121 12.87 14.71 3.84
N ALA A 122 11.82 15.52 3.88
CA ALA A 122 11.75 16.67 4.77
C ALA A 122 11.43 16.19 6.19
N PRO A 123 12.29 16.48 7.19
CA PRO A 123 12.03 16.09 8.57
C PRO A 123 10.69 16.69 9.05
N HIS A 124 9.85 15.84 9.69
CA HIS A 124 8.58 16.27 10.29
C HIS A 124 7.56 16.91 9.32
N GLU A 125 7.60 16.58 8.03
CA GLU A 125 6.71 17.16 7.02
C GLU A 125 5.23 16.95 7.36
N PHE A 126 4.87 15.75 7.81
CA PHE A 126 3.52 15.44 8.28
C PHE A 126 3.08 16.37 9.44
N HIS A 127 3.94 16.60 10.43
CA HIS A 127 3.63 17.49 11.55
C HIS A 127 3.47 18.94 11.10
N ARG A 128 4.30 19.40 10.15
CA ARG A 128 4.17 20.73 9.56
C ARG A 128 2.86 20.88 8.81
N SER A 129 2.45 19.89 8.02
CA SER A 129 1.18 19.93 7.28
C SER A 129 -0.03 20.05 8.22
N ILE A 130 -0.01 19.38 9.38
CA ILE A 130 -1.04 19.53 10.41
C ILE A 130 -1.07 20.97 10.95
N VAL A 131 0.11 21.54 11.28
CA VAL A 131 0.21 22.90 11.81
C VAL A 131 -0.28 23.92 10.78
N GLU A 132 0.10 23.77 9.52
CA GLU A 132 -0.36 24.62 8.43
C GLU A 132 -1.87 24.52 8.20
N TYR A 133 -2.42 23.31 8.29
CA TYR A 133 -3.87 23.12 8.21
C TYR A 133 -4.63 23.84 9.34
N ILE A 134 -4.15 23.66 10.58
CA ILE A 134 -4.80 24.25 11.76
C ILE A 134 -4.70 25.78 11.76
N ASN A 135 -3.52 26.32 11.45
CA ASN A 135 -3.27 27.76 11.57
C ASN A 135 -3.68 28.56 10.33
N ASN A 136 -3.51 28.00 9.16
CA ASN A 136 -3.62 28.70 7.88
C ASN A 136 -4.69 28.14 6.95
N GLY A 137 -5.34 27.02 7.32
CA GLY A 137 -6.36 26.37 6.49
C GLY A 137 -5.79 25.73 5.22
N ILE A 138 -4.48 25.50 5.14
CA ILE A 138 -3.84 24.86 3.99
C ILE A 138 -4.23 23.39 3.98
N PRO A 139 -4.86 22.85 2.90
CA PRO A 139 -5.28 21.46 2.85
C PRO A 139 -4.11 20.50 3.05
N MET A 140 -4.32 19.48 3.88
CA MET A 140 -3.35 18.41 4.06
C MET A 140 -3.31 17.53 2.80
N GLU A 141 -2.14 17.02 2.46
CA GLU A 141 -1.96 16.04 1.38
C GLU A 141 -2.76 14.76 1.64
N VAL A 142 -2.71 14.27 2.88
CA VAL A 142 -3.55 13.16 3.35
C VAL A 142 -4.67 13.71 4.21
N ASN A 143 -5.90 13.58 3.73
CA ASN A 143 -7.09 14.08 4.44
C ASN A 143 -7.92 12.95 5.06
N ALA A 144 -8.85 13.32 5.96
CA ALA A 144 -9.67 12.36 6.69
C ALA A 144 -10.56 11.50 5.77
N LEU A 145 -11.01 12.05 4.64
CA LEU A 145 -11.83 11.30 3.68
C LEU A 145 -11.01 10.22 2.97
N GLN A 146 -9.78 10.55 2.55
CA GLN A 146 -8.86 9.58 1.95
C GLN A 146 -8.53 8.47 2.95
N SER A 147 -8.16 8.82 4.17
CA SER A 147 -7.87 7.84 5.24
C SER A 147 -9.07 6.92 5.52
N ARG A 148 -10.27 7.48 5.58
CA ARG A 148 -11.52 6.70 5.74
C ARG A 148 -11.74 5.74 4.56
N ASN A 149 -11.47 6.16 3.35
CA ASN A 149 -11.63 5.31 2.16
C ASN A 149 -10.58 4.18 2.13
N VAL A 150 -9.34 4.44 2.56
CA VAL A 150 -8.33 3.40 2.76
C VAL A 150 -8.84 2.34 3.75
N VAL A 151 -9.39 2.75 4.89
CA VAL A 151 -9.98 1.81 5.87
C VAL A 151 -11.14 1.02 5.26
N ALA A 152 -12.00 1.63 4.45
CA ALA A 152 -13.09 0.92 3.78
C ALA A 152 -12.60 -0.14 2.78
N ILE A 153 -11.49 0.12 2.10
CA ILE A 153 -10.83 -0.86 1.22
C ILE A 153 -10.26 -2.02 2.03
N MET A 154 -9.60 -1.74 3.16
CA MET A 154 -9.10 -2.79 4.06
C MET A 154 -10.23 -3.66 4.61
N GLN A 155 -11.35 -3.06 5.01
CA GLN A 155 -12.55 -3.79 5.44
C GLN A 155 -13.11 -4.69 4.34
N ALA A 156 -13.17 -4.19 3.10
CA ALA A 156 -13.60 -4.99 1.95
C ALA A 156 -12.63 -6.15 1.66
N ALA A 157 -11.33 -5.93 1.81
CA ALA A 157 -10.33 -6.99 1.68
C ALA A 157 -10.49 -8.08 2.75
N GLU A 158 -10.70 -7.69 4.00
CA GLU A 158 -10.95 -8.63 5.11
C GLU A 158 -12.25 -9.41 4.87
N GLN A 159 -13.33 -8.74 4.49
CA GLN A 159 -14.60 -9.38 4.16
C GLN A 159 -14.45 -10.37 3.00
N SER A 160 -13.69 -10.00 1.97
CA SER A 160 -13.37 -10.88 0.84
C SER A 160 -12.59 -12.12 1.31
N ALA A 161 -11.60 -11.95 2.19
CA ALA A 161 -10.82 -13.07 2.73
C ALA A 161 -11.68 -14.07 3.51
N LEU A 162 -12.67 -13.59 4.27
CA LEU A 162 -13.64 -14.43 4.98
C LEU A 162 -14.60 -15.17 4.03
N GLN A 163 -14.73 -14.71 2.80
CA GLN A 163 -15.60 -15.27 1.76
C GLN A 163 -14.80 -15.99 0.65
N ASN A 164 -13.66 -16.59 0.96
CA ASN A 164 -12.81 -17.29 0.01
C ASN A 164 -12.36 -16.43 -1.19
N ALA A 165 -11.98 -15.19 -0.93
CA ALA A 165 -11.51 -14.23 -1.92
C ALA A 165 -12.57 -13.76 -2.95
N ILE A 166 -13.85 -13.91 -2.66
CA ILE A 166 -14.91 -13.33 -3.50
C ILE A 166 -14.74 -11.81 -3.51
N PRO A 167 -14.75 -11.15 -4.69
CA PRO A 167 -14.60 -9.70 -4.78
C PRO A 167 -15.69 -8.95 -4.02
N VAL A 168 -15.30 -7.95 -3.23
CA VAL A 168 -16.21 -7.11 -2.44
C VAL A 168 -16.07 -5.66 -2.90
N VAL A 169 -17.21 -4.98 -3.08
CA VAL A 169 -17.24 -3.55 -3.41
C VAL A 169 -17.08 -2.74 -2.12
N PRO A 170 -16.03 -1.92 -1.97
CA PRO A 170 -15.84 -1.13 -0.76
C PRO A 170 -16.86 0.01 -0.68
N ILE A 171 -17.29 0.35 0.55
CA ILE A 171 -18.21 1.48 0.79
C ILE A 171 -17.39 2.77 0.85
N LEU A 172 -17.10 3.35 -0.30
CA LEU A 172 -16.35 4.60 -0.40
C LEU A 172 -17.28 5.81 -0.25
N ARG A 173 -16.75 6.92 0.28
CA ARG A 173 -17.40 8.23 0.25
C ARG A 173 -16.73 9.09 -0.81
N ARG A 174 -17.52 9.91 -1.48
CA ARG A 174 -17.05 10.95 -2.39
C ARG A 174 -17.03 12.28 -1.65
N SER A 175 -16.12 13.16 -2.02
CA SER A 175 -16.04 14.55 -1.55
C SER A 175 -17.25 15.34 -2.00
#